data_a4b216f7aabd7c47314f450fdbbe5b2e
#
_entry.id   a4b216f7aabd7c47314f450fdbbe5b2e
#
_cell.length_a   1.000
_cell.length_b   1.000
_cell.length_c   1.000
_cell.angle_alpha   90.00
_cell.angle_beta   90.00
_cell.angle_gamma   90.00
#
_symmetry.space_group_name_H-M   'P 1'
#
loop_
_entity.id
_entity.type
_entity.pdbx_description
1 polymer ?
#
loop_
_entity_poly.entity_id
_entity_poly.type
_entity_poly.pdbx_seq_one_letter_code
_entity_poly.pdbx_strand_id
1 'polypeptide(L)'
;RILGRKTVEFMTSHHLTPDFPDDPLTSLFGGRSGARAWGVGFGITGSVVTNPTTAGLPVSPGTFGWGGAATTHFWIDHQEELLGIVHTQLLPDGTYPVRQLMQLLTYQAIID
;
A
#
# COMPACT_ATOMS: atom_id res chain seq x y z
N ARG A 1 16.34 13.68 14.01
CA ARG A 1 15.26 12.69 14.04
C ARG A 1 13.99 13.35 14.54
N ILE A 2 12.93 13.36 13.71
CA ILE A 2 11.66 14.05 14.03
C ILE A 2 10.73 13.13 14.82
N LEU A 3 10.63 11.85 14.41
CA LEU A 3 9.77 10.86 15.05
C LEU A 3 10.57 9.71 15.63
N GLY A 4 10.11 9.19 16.77
CA GLY A 4 10.65 7.99 17.37
C GLY A 4 10.28 6.72 16.56
N ARG A 5 11.10 5.67 16.65
CA ARG A 5 10.86 4.40 15.96
C ARG A 5 9.47 3.83 16.24
N LYS A 6 9.07 3.80 17.51
CA LYS A 6 7.76 3.29 17.93
C LYS A 6 6.57 4.09 17.39
N THR A 7 6.74 5.40 17.22
CA THR A 7 5.71 6.26 16.61
C THR A 7 5.53 5.89 15.14
N VAL A 8 6.64 5.70 14.40
CA VAL A 8 6.59 5.30 12.99
C VAL A 8 5.96 3.92 12.84
N GLU A 9 6.40 2.94 13.65
CA GLU A 9 5.80 1.59 13.68
C GLU A 9 4.28 1.65 13.91
N PHE A 10 3.83 2.47 14.86
CA PHE A 10 2.42 2.66 15.14
C PHE A 10 1.67 3.29 13.95
N MET A 11 2.21 4.35 13.36
CA MET A 11 1.58 5.05 12.23
C MET A 11 1.43 4.16 10.99
N THR A 12 2.39 3.27 10.76
CA THR A 12 2.42 2.37 9.60
C THR A 12 1.83 0.99 9.87
N SER A 13 1.27 0.77 11.06
CA SER A 13 0.55 -0.47 11.39
C SER A 13 -0.90 -0.41 10.93
N HIS A 14 -1.50 -1.59 10.73
CA HIS A 14 -2.92 -1.70 10.38
C HIS A 14 -3.81 -1.39 11.59
N HIS A 15 -4.71 -0.41 11.44
CA HIS A 15 -5.59 0.09 12.51
C HIS A 15 -7.08 -0.22 12.29
N LEU A 16 -7.48 -0.72 11.13
CA LEU A 16 -8.88 -1.06 10.89
C LEU A 16 -9.28 -2.30 11.69
N THR A 17 -10.37 -2.18 12.45
CA THR A 17 -10.89 -3.30 13.26
C THR A 17 -11.72 -4.26 12.41
N PRO A 18 -11.87 -5.55 12.84
CA PRO A 18 -12.72 -6.52 12.17
C PRO A 18 -14.19 -6.09 12.00
N ASP A 19 -14.64 -5.23 12.88
CA ASP A 19 -16.04 -4.85 13.06
C ASP A 19 -16.44 -3.60 12.25
N PHE A 20 -15.59 -3.16 11.32
CA PHE A 20 -15.93 -2.10 10.36
C PHE A 20 -16.52 -2.73 9.10
N PRO A 21 -17.82 -3.07 9.09
CA PRO A 21 -18.45 -3.75 7.94
C PRO A 21 -18.56 -2.84 6.71
N ASP A 22 -18.66 -1.53 6.92
CA ASP A 22 -18.77 -0.51 5.87
C ASP A 22 -17.52 0.38 5.86
N ASP A 23 -16.36 -0.24 5.66
CA ASP A 23 -15.12 0.48 5.52
C ASP A 23 -15.24 1.50 4.38
N PRO A 24 -15.18 2.83 4.66
CA PRO A 24 -15.25 3.85 3.61
C PRO A 24 -14.13 3.71 2.57
N LEU A 25 -13.08 2.96 2.88
CA LEU A 25 -12.03 2.59 1.94
C LEU A 25 -12.49 1.53 0.94
N THR A 26 -13.53 0.77 1.24
CA THR A 26 -14.13 -0.21 0.30
C THR A 26 -14.60 0.49 -0.97
N SER A 27 -15.14 1.70 -0.83
CA SER A 27 -15.57 2.51 -1.98
C SER A 27 -14.40 3.09 -2.77
N LEU A 28 -13.28 3.39 -2.10
CA LEU A 28 -12.05 3.88 -2.74
C LEU A 28 -11.32 2.79 -3.52
N PHE A 29 -11.46 1.53 -3.12
CA PHE A 29 -10.82 0.38 -3.78
C PHE A 29 -11.76 -0.40 -4.70
N GLY A 30 -12.87 0.19 -5.16
CA GLY A 30 -13.72 -0.39 -6.21
C GLY A 30 -14.85 -1.29 -5.73
N GLY A 31 -15.37 -1.11 -4.50
CA GLY A 31 -16.68 -1.64 -4.10
C GLY A 31 -16.78 -3.14 -3.90
N ARG A 32 -15.69 -3.87 -3.76
CA ARG A 32 -15.70 -5.31 -3.44
C ARG A 32 -15.22 -5.55 -2.02
N SER A 33 -16.08 -6.14 -1.23
CA SER A 33 -15.86 -6.76 0.10
C SER A 33 -14.53 -6.44 0.81
N GLY A 34 -14.45 -5.27 1.43
CA GLY A 34 -13.47 -4.92 2.43
C GLY A 34 -11.97 -5.00 2.03
N ALA A 35 -11.19 -4.05 2.48
CA ALA A 35 -9.74 -4.02 2.30
C ALA A 35 -9.04 -5.34 2.67
N ARG A 36 -9.62 -6.13 3.58
CA ARG A 36 -9.17 -7.47 3.94
C ARG A 36 -9.19 -8.47 2.79
N ALA A 37 -10.21 -8.40 1.92
CA ALA A 37 -10.31 -9.29 0.76
C ALA A 37 -9.17 -9.05 -0.24
N TRP A 38 -8.51 -7.90 -0.15
CA TRP A 38 -7.39 -7.51 -1.02
C TRP A 38 -6.03 -7.67 -0.36
N GLY A 39 -5.97 -8.17 0.88
CA GLY A 39 -4.72 -8.27 1.63
C GLY A 39 -4.11 -6.92 2.00
N VAL A 40 -4.95 -5.88 2.09
CA VAL A 40 -4.55 -4.51 2.39
C VAL A 40 -5.35 -4.00 3.58
N GLY A 41 -4.69 -3.33 4.51
CA GLY A 41 -5.28 -2.60 5.61
C GLY A 41 -4.98 -1.10 5.50
N PHE A 42 -5.20 -0.37 6.57
CA PHE A 42 -4.93 1.06 6.62
C PHE A 42 -4.27 1.47 7.93
N GLY A 43 -3.17 2.21 7.83
CA GLY A 43 -2.52 2.87 8.94
C GLY A 43 -3.14 4.25 9.23
N ILE A 44 -2.39 5.15 9.86
CA ILE A 44 -2.91 6.49 10.15
C ILE A 44 -3.03 7.34 8.89
N THR A 45 -2.11 7.20 7.95
CA THR A 45 -2.01 8.10 6.78
C THR A 45 -1.89 7.40 5.43
N GLY A 46 -1.99 6.07 5.39
CA GLY A 46 -1.84 5.32 4.14
C GLY A 46 -2.18 3.85 4.29
N SER A 47 -2.18 3.15 3.17
CA SER A 47 -2.45 1.72 3.11
C SER A 47 -1.28 0.90 3.66
N VAL A 48 -1.60 -0.26 4.22
CA VAL A 48 -0.64 -1.24 4.73
C VAL A 48 -0.94 -2.60 4.11
N VAL A 49 0.04 -3.24 3.51
CA VAL A 49 -0.13 -4.60 2.99
C VAL A 49 -0.10 -5.58 4.17
N THR A 50 -1.23 -6.21 4.44
CA THR A 50 -1.38 -7.19 5.53
C THR A 50 -1.12 -8.61 5.06
N ASN A 51 -1.44 -8.90 3.80
CA ASN A 51 -1.22 -10.21 3.18
C ASN A 51 -0.78 -10.02 1.72
N PRO A 52 0.53 -10.09 1.42
CA PRO A 52 1.06 -9.91 0.07
C PRO A 52 0.50 -10.89 -0.96
N THR A 53 0.29 -12.15 -0.57
CA THR A 53 -0.26 -13.16 -1.46
C THR A 53 -1.67 -12.81 -1.91
N THR A 54 -2.52 -12.37 -0.99
CA THR A 54 -3.88 -11.92 -1.32
C THR A 54 -3.86 -10.61 -2.11
N ALA A 55 -2.91 -9.72 -1.81
CA ALA A 55 -2.72 -8.48 -2.57
C ALA A 55 -2.16 -8.71 -3.99
N GLY A 56 -1.58 -9.89 -4.25
CA GLY A 56 -0.98 -10.23 -5.54
C GLY A 56 0.30 -9.44 -5.83
N LEU A 57 1.04 -9.06 -4.79
CA LEU A 57 2.25 -8.25 -4.89
C LEU A 57 3.42 -8.92 -4.18
N PRO A 58 4.63 -8.89 -4.76
CA PRO A 58 5.83 -9.50 -4.16
C PRO A 58 6.49 -8.56 -3.11
N VAL A 59 5.68 -7.84 -2.36
CA VAL A 59 6.14 -6.92 -1.31
C VAL A 59 6.19 -7.63 0.04
N SER A 60 6.88 -7.07 1.01
CA SER A 60 6.87 -7.60 2.37
C SER A 60 5.57 -7.28 3.11
N PRO A 61 5.11 -8.14 4.04
CA PRO A 61 4.04 -7.78 4.96
C PRO A 61 4.41 -6.50 5.74
N GLY A 62 3.47 -5.58 5.87
CA GLY A 62 3.71 -4.29 6.50
C GLY A 62 4.21 -3.20 5.54
N THR A 63 4.37 -3.50 4.26
CA THR A 63 4.65 -2.46 3.26
C THR A 63 3.58 -1.38 3.31
N PHE A 64 4.03 -0.15 3.51
CA PHE A 64 3.18 1.02 3.69
C PHE A 64 3.25 1.93 2.46
N GLY A 65 2.14 2.52 2.06
CA GLY A 65 2.15 3.42 0.91
C GLY A 65 0.81 4.10 0.67
N TRP A 66 0.82 5.03 -0.27
CA TRP A 66 -0.39 5.69 -0.76
C TRP A 66 -0.22 6.18 -2.20
N GLY A 67 -1.30 6.63 -2.80
CA GLY A 67 -1.30 7.14 -4.16
C GLY A 67 -2.14 8.40 -4.34
N GLY A 68 -1.95 9.06 -5.45
CA GLY A 68 -2.69 10.27 -5.84
C GLY A 68 -3.54 10.06 -7.10
N ALA A 69 -4.45 11.00 -7.36
CA ALA A 69 -5.41 10.93 -8.46
C ALA A 69 -4.77 10.88 -9.86
N ALA A 70 -3.56 11.43 -10.00
CA ALA A 70 -2.80 11.38 -11.26
C ALA A 70 -1.93 10.12 -11.39
N THR A 71 -2.30 9.04 -10.71
CA THR A 71 -1.61 7.73 -10.69
C THR A 71 -0.22 7.80 -10.04
N THR A 72 0.07 8.85 -9.29
CA THR A 72 1.28 8.92 -8.45
C THR A 72 1.21 7.87 -7.35
N HIS A 73 2.35 7.36 -6.95
CA HIS A 73 2.42 6.33 -5.90
C HIS A 73 3.74 6.40 -5.16
N PHE A 74 3.70 6.09 -3.86
CA PHE A 74 4.90 5.74 -3.11
C PHE A 74 4.63 4.51 -2.25
N TRP A 75 5.68 3.76 -1.96
CA TRP A 75 5.65 2.69 -0.97
C TRP A 75 6.97 2.60 -0.22
N ILE A 76 6.88 2.13 1.01
CA ILE A 76 8.01 1.90 1.92
C ILE A 76 7.92 0.45 2.39
N ASP A 77 8.95 -0.30 2.10
CA ASP A 77 9.13 -1.66 2.60
C ASP A 77 10.26 -1.65 3.62
N HIS A 78 9.89 -1.79 4.88
CA HIS A 78 10.87 -1.74 5.98
C HIS A 78 11.73 -2.99 6.07
N GLN A 79 11.28 -4.14 5.55
CA GLN A 79 12.03 -5.39 5.59
C GLN A 79 13.13 -5.38 4.53
N GLU A 80 12.83 -4.84 3.35
CA GLU A 80 13.78 -4.70 2.26
C GLU A 80 14.58 -3.39 2.31
N GLU A 81 14.32 -2.54 3.32
CA GLU A 81 14.91 -1.19 3.44
C GLU A 81 14.73 -0.36 2.15
N LEU A 82 13.58 -0.51 1.50
CA LEU A 82 13.28 0.02 0.18
C LEU A 82 12.21 1.10 0.23
N LEU A 83 12.43 2.19 -0.49
CA LEU A 83 11.45 3.23 -0.78
C LEU A 83 11.30 3.37 -2.30
N GLY A 84 10.07 3.21 -2.78
CA GLY A 84 9.72 3.48 -4.18
C GLY A 84 8.84 4.70 -4.32
N ILE A 85 9.11 5.53 -5.33
CA ILE A 85 8.27 6.68 -5.69
C ILE A 85 8.04 6.67 -7.20
N VAL A 86 6.77 6.80 -7.60
CA VAL A 86 6.38 6.89 -9.02
C VAL A 86 5.63 8.19 -9.23
N HIS A 87 6.19 9.05 -10.08
CA HIS A 87 5.56 10.29 -10.51
C HIS A 87 4.96 10.13 -11.91
N THR A 88 3.68 10.44 -12.03
CA THR A 88 2.95 10.38 -13.30
C THR A 88 2.01 11.58 -13.45
N GLN A 89 1.48 11.77 -14.63
CA GLN A 89 0.37 12.68 -14.95
C GLN A 89 -0.70 11.90 -15.73
N LEU A 90 -1.09 10.74 -15.21
CA LEU A 90 -2.06 9.84 -15.83
C LEU A 90 -3.41 9.94 -15.13
N LEU A 91 -4.41 10.45 -15.84
CA LEU A 91 -5.81 10.56 -15.39
C LEU A 91 -6.75 9.84 -16.38
N PRO A 92 -7.80 9.20 -15.89
CA PRO A 92 -8.08 8.91 -14.47
C PRO A 92 -7.14 7.88 -13.88
N ASP A 93 -7.03 7.87 -12.55
CA ASP A 93 -6.28 6.83 -11.84
C ASP A 93 -6.82 5.43 -12.20
N GLY A 94 -5.92 4.48 -12.35
CA GLY A 94 -6.28 3.10 -12.70
C GLY A 94 -6.50 2.85 -14.20
N THR A 95 -6.29 3.83 -15.09
CA THR A 95 -6.33 3.63 -16.55
C THR A 95 -5.34 2.55 -16.99
N TYR A 96 -4.14 2.56 -16.42
CA TYR A 96 -3.13 1.51 -16.54
C TYR A 96 -2.67 1.07 -15.15
N PRO A 97 -2.27 -0.19 -14.94
CA PRO A 97 -1.84 -0.72 -13.64
C PRO A 97 -0.39 -0.33 -13.30
N VAL A 98 -0.07 0.96 -13.42
CA VAL A 98 1.30 1.50 -13.27
C VAL A 98 1.87 1.18 -11.88
N ARG A 99 1.07 1.35 -10.82
CA ARG A 99 1.51 1.11 -9.44
C ARG A 99 1.95 -0.34 -9.24
N GLN A 100 1.10 -1.27 -9.63
CA GLN A 100 1.35 -2.71 -9.49
C GLN A 100 2.55 -3.15 -10.34
N LEU A 101 2.63 -2.66 -11.57
CA LEU A 101 3.75 -2.97 -12.46
C LEU A 101 5.08 -2.43 -11.92
N MET A 102 5.10 -1.20 -11.41
CA MET A 102 6.31 -0.62 -10.84
C MET A 102 6.78 -1.38 -9.59
N GLN A 103 5.87 -1.76 -8.72
CA GLN A 103 6.21 -2.61 -7.57
C GLN A 103 6.75 -3.96 -8.05
N LEU A 104 6.04 -4.64 -8.94
CA LEU A 104 6.46 -5.95 -9.46
C LEU A 104 7.87 -5.90 -10.05
N LEU A 105 8.14 -4.94 -10.93
CA LEU A 105 9.45 -4.78 -11.57
C LEU A 105 10.55 -4.42 -10.58
N THR A 106 10.24 -3.61 -9.56
CA THR A 106 11.21 -3.26 -8.51
C THR A 106 11.63 -4.49 -7.73
N TYR A 107 10.68 -5.29 -7.26
CA TYR A 107 10.99 -6.50 -6.48
C TYR A 107 11.63 -7.60 -7.32
N GLN A 108 11.34 -7.68 -8.62
CA GLN A 108 12.07 -8.58 -9.52
C GLN A 108 13.55 -8.23 -9.68
N ALA A 109 13.92 -6.98 -9.43
CA ALA A 109 15.30 -6.51 -9.54
C ALA A 109 16.12 -6.75 -8.27
N ILE A 110 15.49 -7.17 -7.16
CA ILE A 110 16.21 -7.52 -5.93
C ILE A 110 16.90 -8.86 -6.17
N ILE A 111 18.21 -8.84 -6.11
CA ILE A 111 19.08 -10.02 -6.28
C ILE A 111 19.95 -10.11 -5.03
N ASP A 112 19.75 -11.10 -4.23
CA ASP A 112 20.54 -11.34 -3.02
C ASP A 112 21.82 -12.13 -3.33
#